data_af4f6921c886b5dad54d4b514bd7e5c2
#
_entry.id   af4f6921c886b5dad54d4b514bd7e5c2
#
_cell.length_a   1.000
_cell.length_b   1.000
_cell.length_c   1.000
_cell.angle_alpha   90.00
_cell.angle_beta   90.00
_cell.angle_gamma   90.00
#
_symmetry.space_group_name_H-M   'P 1'
#
loop_
_entity.id
_entity.type
_entity.pdbx_description
1 polymer ?
#
loop_
_entity_poly.entity_id
_entity_poly.type
_entity_poly.pdbx_seq_one_letter_code
_entity_poly.pdbx_strand_id
1 'polypeptide(L)'
;ATAICHITLDCRKFETQCEKCYLLPLPIGCDIAKRTWQRKELIKGRSHIIYIACSKWLQNEAKKSALIGTNVIESIPNPIDTNIFCKTNKNEARKKLGLPTDKRLILFASQRVTNNNKGMSYLVEACEKMAKQHPEILVNTAVVVLGGHAEELCNSFRLPMYPLGYVVDTQKIVDVYNAVDVFVTPSLSDNLPNTIMEAMACGVPCVGFEVGGI
;
A
#
# COMPACT_ATOMS: atom_id res chain seq x y z
N ALA A 1 -13.34 -13.92 1.25
CA ALA A 1 -14.62 -13.24 1.21
C ALA A 1 -15.16 -13.06 -0.20
N THR A 2 -14.31 -12.95 -1.19
CA THR A 2 -14.64 -12.78 -2.61
C THR A 2 -14.40 -14.07 -3.40
N ALA A 3 -14.76 -14.12 -4.70
CA ALA A 3 -14.44 -15.25 -5.55
C ALA A 3 -12.93 -15.35 -5.83
N ILE A 4 -12.32 -14.29 -6.40
CA ILE A 4 -10.93 -14.28 -6.86
C ILE A 4 -10.20 -13.02 -6.41
N CYS A 5 -10.83 -11.84 -6.56
CA CYS A 5 -10.20 -10.57 -6.24
C CYS A 5 -9.95 -10.43 -4.73
N HIS A 6 -8.87 -9.78 -4.42
CA HIS A 6 -8.74 -9.09 -3.16
C HIS A 6 -9.49 -7.81 -3.25
N ILE A 7 -9.96 -7.07 -2.75
CA ILE A 7 -10.85 -5.94 -2.75
C ILE A 7 -10.77 -5.09 -3.99
N THR A 8 -11.91 -4.77 -4.48
CA THR A 8 -12.10 -3.90 -5.59
C THR A 8 -12.94 -2.72 -5.14
N LEU A 9 -12.43 -1.57 -5.41
CA LEU A 9 -12.94 -0.25 -5.09
C LEU A 9 -14.45 -0.22 -4.77
N ASP A 10 -15.33 -0.40 -5.73
CA ASP A 10 -16.78 -0.29 -5.55
C ASP A 10 -17.57 -1.59 -5.76
N CYS A 11 -16.86 -2.71 -6.01
CA CYS A 11 -17.54 -3.96 -6.27
C CYS A 11 -18.11 -4.59 -5.00
N ARG A 12 -19.44 -4.73 -4.94
CA ARG A 12 -20.15 -5.34 -3.83
C ARG A 12 -20.73 -6.74 -4.14
N LYS A 13 -20.37 -7.33 -5.29
CA LYS A 13 -20.88 -8.66 -5.67
C LYS A 13 -20.61 -9.76 -4.67
N PHE A 14 -19.54 -9.63 -3.86
CA PHE A 14 -19.23 -10.60 -2.82
C PHE A 14 -20.27 -10.66 -1.68
N GLU A 15 -21.12 -9.66 -1.56
CA GLU A 15 -22.21 -9.63 -0.58
C GLU A 15 -23.37 -10.55 -0.98
N THR A 16 -23.48 -10.88 -2.26
CA THR A 16 -24.50 -11.77 -2.81
C THR A 16 -23.88 -12.95 -3.55
N GLN A 17 -23.36 -12.74 -4.75
CA GLN A 17 -22.70 -13.74 -5.57
C GLN A 17 -21.72 -13.09 -6.55
N CYS A 18 -20.47 -13.56 -6.56
CA CYS A 18 -19.50 -13.12 -7.57
C CYS A 18 -19.72 -13.84 -8.90
N GLU A 19 -20.07 -13.09 -9.93
CA GLU A 19 -20.15 -13.54 -11.32
C GLU A 19 -19.85 -12.38 -12.27
N LYS A 20 -19.57 -12.68 -13.55
CA LYS A 20 -19.31 -11.68 -14.61
C LYS A 20 -18.37 -10.57 -14.11
N CYS A 21 -17.19 -10.97 -13.64
CA CYS A 21 -16.23 -10.03 -13.05
C CYS A 21 -15.61 -9.15 -14.13
N TYR A 22 -15.76 -7.83 -14.01
CA TYR A 22 -15.23 -6.86 -14.97
C TYR A 22 -13.69 -6.74 -14.94
N LEU A 23 -13.05 -7.23 -13.86
CA LEU A 23 -11.60 -7.26 -13.75
C LEU A 23 -10.94 -8.46 -14.45
N LEU A 24 -11.74 -9.42 -14.88
CA LEU A 24 -11.25 -10.60 -15.57
C LEU A 24 -11.64 -10.52 -17.04
N PRO A 25 -10.70 -10.72 -17.97
CA PRO A 25 -11.06 -10.94 -19.36
C PRO A 25 -11.97 -12.16 -19.40
N LEU A 26 -13.18 -12.01 -19.92
CA LEU A 26 -14.12 -13.10 -20.07
C LEU A 26 -13.67 -13.94 -21.27
N PRO A 27 -13.08 -15.13 -21.08
CA PRO A 27 -12.97 -16.07 -22.18
C PRO A 27 -14.39 -16.49 -22.57
N ILE A 28 -14.65 -16.56 -23.86
CA ILE A 28 -15.92 -17.00 -24.45
C ILE A 28 -16.33 -18.33 -23.79
N GLY A 29 -17.45 -18.34 -23.07
CA GLY A 29 -18.07 -19.54 -22.52
C GLY A 29 -17.71 -19.93 -21.08
N CYS A 30 -16.86 -19.19 -20.35
CA CYS A 30 -16.52 -19.55 -18.96
C CYS A 30 -16.46 -18.35 -18.01
N ASP A 31 -17.36 -18.28 -17.03
CA ASP A 31 -17.30 -17.33 -15.93
C ASP A 31 -16.45 -17.90 -14.77
N ILE A 32 -15.17 -17.57 -14.75
CA ILE A 32 -14.21 -18.02 -13.73
C ILE A 32 -14.62 -17.52 -12.34
N ALA A 33 -15.15 -16.30 -12.23
CA ALA A 33 -15.59 -15.75 -10.96
C ALA A 33 -16.75 -16.58 -10.37
N LYS A 34 -17.76 -16.90 -11.20
CA LYS A 34 -18.89 -17.75 -10.79
C LYS A 34 -18.44 -19.15 -10.38
N ARG A 35 -17.60 -19.79 -11.18
CA ARG A 35 -17.10 -21.15 -10.87
C ARG A 35 -16.28 -21.17 -9.56
N THR A 36 -15.44 -20.17 -9.35
CA THR A 36 -14.64 -20.09 -8.11
C THR A 36 -15.54 -19.79 -6.90
N TRP A 37 -16.56 -18.95 -7.08
CA TRP A 37 -17.56 -18.71 -6.05
C TRP A 37 -18.26 -19.98 -5.64
N GLN A 38 -18.83 -20.74 -6.59
CA GLN A 38 -19.49 -22.02 -6.34
C GLN A 38 -18.60 -23.03 -5.61
N ARG A 39 -17.31 -23.11 -5.96
CA ARG A 39 -16.36 -23.96 -5.21
C ARG A 39 -16.22 -23.53 -3.76
N LYS A 40 -16.19 -22.22 -3.50
CA LYS A 40 -16.12 -21.69 -2.12
C LYS A 40 -17.40 -21.88 -1.34
N GLU A 41 -18.55 -21.92 -1.99
CA GLU A 41 -19.84 -22.25 -1.34
C GLU A 41 -19.84 -23.63 -0.71
N LEU A 42 -19.04 -24.59 -1.21
CA LEU A 42 -18.93 -25.93 -0.62
C LEU A 42 -18.37 -25.92 0.82
N ILE A 43 -17.69 -24.84 1.22
CA ILE A 43 -17.16 -24.66 2.58
C ILE A 43 -17.98 -23.66 3.40
N LYS A 44 -19.04 -23.09 2.81
CA LYS A 44 -19.94 -22.16 3.50
C LYS A 44 -20.59 -22.84 4.72
N GLY A 45 -20.64 -22.11 5.82
CA GLY A 45 -21.31 -22.59 7.03
C GLY A 45 -20.54 -23.67 7.83
N ARG A 46 -19.30 -24.00 7.44
CA ARG A 46 -18.45 -24.87 8.27
C ARG A 46 -18.03 -24.10 9.53
N SER A 47 -18.70 -24.38 10.65
CA SER A 47 -18.56 -23.64 11.91
C SER A 47 -17.17 -23.70 12.56
N HIS A 48 -16.37 -24.71 12.20
CA HIS A 48 -15.01 -24.87 12.73
C HIS A 48 -13.96 -23.99 12.01
N ILE A 49 -14.35 -23.21 10.99
CA ILE A 49 -13.45 -22.31 10.29
C ILE A 49 -13.55 -20.92 10.92
N ILE A 50 -12.46 -20.45 11.48
CA ILE A 50 -12.28 -19.07 11.96
C ILE A 50 -11.46 -18.32 10.92
N TYR A 51 -11.92 -17.16 10.49
CA TYR A 51 -11.22 -16.30 9.54
C TYR A 51 -10.51 -15.18 10.29
N ILE A 52 -9.26 -14.93 9.92
CA ILE A 52 -8.47 -13.82 10.47
C ILE A 52 -8.31 -12.75 9.40
N ALA A 53 -8.70 -11.54 9.75
CA ALA A 53 -8.50 -10.33 8.93
C ALA A 53 -7.35 -9.50 9.52
N CYS A 54 -6.46 -8.98 8.69
CA CYS A 54 -5.33 -8.19 9.17
C CYS A 54 -5.69 -6.73 9.48
N SER A 55 -6.96 -6.32 9.33
CA SER A 55 -7.47 -5.02 9.80
C SER A 55 -8.94 -5.12 10.22
N LYS A 56 -9.37 -4.17 11.05
CA LYS A 56 -10.80 -4.04 11.41
C LYS A 56 -11.67 -3.75 10.19
N TRP A 57 -11.16 -2.95 9.26
CA TRP A 57 -11.85 -2.68 8.01
C TRP A 57 -12.09 -3.98 7.21
N LEU A 58 -11.05 -4.81 7.01
CA LEU A 58 -11.20 -6.08 6.31
C LEU A 58 -12.12 -7.05 7.05
N GLN A 59 -12.08 -7.07 8.39
CA GLN A 59 -13.03 -7.83 9.20
C GLN A 59 -14.47 -7.42 8.91
N ASN A 60 -14.74 -6.11 8.88
CA ASN A 60 -16.07 -5.58 8.61
C ASN A 60 -16.53 -5.89 7.17
N GLU A 61 -15.65 -5.77 6.19
CA GLU A 61 -15.95 -6.16 4.81
C GLU A 61 -16.19 -7.69 4.70
N ALA A 62 -15.40 -8.50 5.36
CA ALA A 62 -15.56 -9.95 5.36
C ALA A 62 -16.89 -10.40 5.97
N LYS A 63 -17.39 -9.72 7.02
CA LYS A 63 -18.70 -9.96 7.61
C LYS A 63 -19.88 -9.73 6.66
N LYS A 64 -19.69 -8.89 5.64
CA LYS A 64 -20.71 -8.66 4.59
C LYS A 64 -20.73 -9.78 3.53
N SER A 65 -19.72 -10.65 3.50
CA SER A 65 -19.61 -11.69 2.48
C SER A 65 -20.67 -12.76 2.62
N ALA A 66 -21.40 -13.05 1.54
CA ALA A 66 -22.34 -14.14 1.50
C ALA A 66 -21.70 -15.54 1.66
N LEU A 67 -20.38 -15.66 1.49
CA LEU A 67 -19.64 -16.91 1.67
C LEU A 67 -19.25 -17.18 3.12
N ILE A 68 -18.78 -16.16 3.84
CA ILE A 68 -18.14 -16.34 5.14
C ILE A 68 -18.70 -15.43 6.25
N GLY A 69 -19.63 -14.54 5.93
CA GLY A 69 -20.15 -13.55 6.88
C GLY A 69 -20.82 -14.13 8.12
N THR A 70 -21.25 -15.39 8.07
CA THR A 70 -21.84 -16.11 9.20
C THR A 70 -20.81 -16.84 10.09
N ASN A 71 -19.55 -16.90 9.67
CA ASN A 71 -18.48 -17.50 10.45
C ASN A 71 -17.90 -16.51 11.47
N VAL A 72 -17.12 -17.04 12.41
CA VAL A 72 -16.32 -16.20 13.29
C VAL A 72 -15.21 -15.53 12.47
N ILE A 73 -15.15 -14.22 12.52
CA ILE A 73 -14.14 -13.41 11.83
C ILE A 73 -13.49 -12.48 12.84
N GLU A 74 -12.21 -12.72 13.11
CA GLU A 74 -11.42 -11.93 14.05
C GLU A 74 -10.46 -10.99 13.31
N SER A 75 -10.06 -9.91 13.95
CA SER A 75 -9.07 -8.98 13.42
C SER A 75 -7.79 -9.08 14.23
N ILE A 76 -6.72 -9.53 13.57
CA ILE A 76 -5.37 -9.59 14.13
C ILE A 76 -4.44 -8.88 13.14
N PRO A 77 -3.91 -7.69 13.47
CA PRO A 77 -2.98 -6.97 12.61
C PRO A 77 -1.72 -7.79 12.31
N ASN A 78 -1.10 -7.52 11.15
CA ASN A 78 0.20 -8.10 10.83
C ASN A 78 1.22 -7.64 11.89
N PRO A 79 2.12 -8.53 12.35
CA PRO A 79 3.17 -8.15 13.27
C PRO A 79 4.24 -7.34 12.55
N ILE A 80 4.90 -6.44 13.30
CA ILE A 80 6.11 -5.73 12.89
C ILE A 80 7.21 -6.05 13.90
N ASP A 81 8.39 -6.45 13.42
CA ASP A 81 9.55 -6.63 14.28
C ASP A 81 10.21 -5.28 14.56
N THR A 82 9.90 -4.73 15.74
CA THR A 82 10.45 -3.44 16.19
C THR A 82 11.91 -3.48 16.62
N ASN A 83 12.54 -4.66 16.68
CA ASN A 83 13.98 -4.76 16.86
C ASN A 83 14.70 -4.51 15.52
N ILE A 84 14.05 -4.83 14.41
CA ILE A 84 14.57 -4.58 13.05
C ILE A 84 14.16 -3.19 12.59
N PHE A 85 12.84 -2.93 12.56
CA PHE A 85 12.29 -1.61 12.18
C PHE A 85 12.29 -0.71 13.40
N CYS A 86 13.37 0.00 13.60
CA CYS A 86 13.54 0.91 14.72
C CYS A 86 14.24 2.21 14.27
N LYS A 87 14.13 3.24 15.11
CA LYS A 87 14.73 4.53 14.83
C LYS A 87 16.25 4.45 14.95
N THR A 88 16.98 4.94 13.93
CA THR A 88 18.42 5.04 13.88
C THR A 88 18.88 6.46 13.55
N ASN A 89 20.17 6.67 13.29
CA ASN A 89 20.72 7.98 12.94
C ASN A 89 20.35 8.35 11.49
N LYS A 90 19.55 9.39 11.32
CA LYS A 90 19.09 9.89 10.01
C LYS A 90 20.24 10.27 9.07
N ASN A 91 21.25 10.97 9.57
CA ASN A 91 22.35 11.43 8.72
C ASN A 91 23.24 10.27 8.25
N GLU A 92 23.43 9.26 9.06
CA GLU A 92 24.15 8.04 8.67
C GLU A 92 23.37 7.26 7.61
N ALA A 93 22.06 7.11 7.79
CA ALA A 93 21.18 6.47 6.81
C ALA A 93 21.24 7.21 5.46
N ARG A 94 21.18 8.54 5.47
CA ARG A 94 21.30 9.36 4.25
C ARG A 94 22.65 9.18 3.55
N LYS A 95 23.74 9.19 4.31
CA LYS A 95 25.09 8.96 3.75
C LYS A 95 25.22 7.58 3.09
N LYS A 96 24.72 6.52 3.75
CA LYS A 96 24.74 5.17 3.19
C LYS A 96 23.97 5.05 1.87
N LEU A 97 22.89 5.81 1.73
CA LEU A 97 22.01 5.79 0.56
C LEU A 97 22.37 6.83 -0.50
N GLY A 98 23.37 7.68 -0.27
CA GLY A 98 23.74 8.77 -1.18
C GLY A 98 22.67 9.86 -1.27
N LEU A 99 21.87 10.05 -0.22
CA LEU A 99 20.79 11.03 -0.17
C LEU A 99 21.28 12.36 0.44
N PRO A 100 20.68 13.50 0.04
CA PRO A 100 21.07 14.81 0.57
C PRO A 100 20.78 14.93 2.07
N THR A 101 21.69 15.56 2.80
CA THR A 101 21.56 15.79 4.24
C THR A 101 20.94 17.13 4.59
N ASP A 102 20.90 18.04 3.64
CA ASP A 102 20.43 19.43 3.73
C ASP A 102 18.96 19.61 3.27
N LYS A 103 18.33 18.57 2.75
CA LYS A 103 16.94 18.63 2.23
C LYS A 103 15.96 17.89 3.13
N ARG A 104 14.68 18.32 3.04
CA ARG A 104 13.55 17.52 3.53
C ARG A 104 13.24 16.42 2.51
N LEU A 105 13.07 15.21 2.96
CA LEU A 105 12.88 14.04 2.10
C LEU A 105 11.47 13.46 2.29
N ILE A 106 10.71 13.43 1.20
CA ILE A 106 9.39 12.81 1.11
C ILE A 106 9.57 11.42 0.51
N LEU A 107 9.20 10.36 1.22
CA LEU A 107 9.26 8.99 0.72
C LEU A 107 7.92 8.55 0.14
N PHE A 108 7.98 7.94 -1.01
CA PHE A 108 6.94 7.03 -1.52
C PHE A 108 7.54 5.63 -1.67
N ALA A 109 6.84 4.61 -1.20
CA ALA A 109 7.30 3.22 -1.32
C ALA A 109 6.17 2.30 -1.81
N SER A 110 6.48 1.49 -2.83
CA SER A 110 5.57 0.48 -3.36
C SER A 110 6.36 -0.60 -4.10
N GLN A 111 5.92 -1.84 -4.06
CA GLN A 111 6.56 -2.92 -4.82
C GLN A 111 6.72 -2.57 -6.31
N ARG A 112 5.68 -1.95 -6.90
CA ARG A 112 5.67 -1.42 -8.26
C ARG A 112 5.07 -0.02 -8.25
N VAL A 113 5.90 0.99 -8.46
CA VAL A 113 5.51 2.41 -8.33
C VAL A 113 4.55 2.88 -9.43
N THR A 114 4.53 2.19 -10.57
CA THR A 114 3.60 2.45 -11.68
C THR A 114 2.20 1.85 -11.47
N ASN A 115 1.93 1.21 -10.33
CA ASN A 115 0.59 0.71 -10.01
C ASN A 115 -0.33 1.89 -9.66
N ASN A 116 -1.33 2.15 -10.51
CA ASN A 116 -2.27 3.26 -10.35
C ASN A 116 -2.99 3.26 -9.00
N ASN A 117 -3.29 2.07 -8.42
CA ASN A 117 -3.95 1.96 -7.12
C ASN A 117 -3.09 2.49 -5.96
N LYS A 118 -1.77 2.66 -6.16
CA LYS A 118 -0.86 3.21 -5.15
C LYS A 118 -0.80 4.73 -5.17
N GLY A 119 -1.46 5.37 -6.16
CA GLY A 119 -1.74 6.80 -6.14
C GLY A 119 -0.53 7.71 -6.41
N MET A 120 0.51 7.23 -7.10
CA MET A 120 1.70 8.03 -7.43
C MET A 120 1.33 9.35 -8.10
N SER A 121 0.33 9.37 -8.98
CA SER A 121 -0.13 10.59 -9.67
C SER A 121 -0.60 11.68 -8.70
N TYR A 122 -1.22 11.31 -7.59
CA TYR A 122 -1.64 12.26 -6.56
C TYR A 122 -0.45 12.88 -5.83
N LEU A 123 0.61 12.10 -5.58
CA LEU A 123 1.84 12.65 -4.99
C LEU A 123 2.51 13.63 -5.96
N VAL A 124 2.59 13.29 -7.24
CA VAL A 124 3.14 14.19 -8.27
C VAL A 124 2.34 15.49 -8.31
N GLU A 125 1.01 15.43 -8.37
CA GLU A 125 0.14 16.60 -8.39
C GLU A 125 0.28 17.44 -7.11
N ALA A 126 0.35 16.79 -5.94
CA ALA A 126 0.55 17.48 -4.67
C ALA A 126 1.89 18.23 -4.63
N CYS A 127 2.98 17.58 -5.08
CA CYS A 127 4.29 18.21 -5.17
C CYS A 127 4.29 19.40 -6.16
N GLU A 128 3.57 19.31 -7.27
CA GLU A 128 3.44 20.40 -8.22
C GLU A 128 2.66 21.59 -7.63
N LYS A 129 1.54 21.33 -6.94
CA LYS A 129 0.76 22.37 -6.25
C LYS A 129 1.58 23.07 -5.17
N MET A 130 2.29 22.27 -4.35
CA MET A 130 3.17 22.83 -3.31
C MET A 130 4.28 23.71 -3.93
N ALA A 131 4.91 23.25 -5.02
CA ALA A 131 5.97 24.01 -5.68
C ALA A 131 5.47 25.34 -6.32
N LYS A 132 4.19 25.41 -6.70
CA LYS A 132 3.57 26.65 -7.20
C LYS A 132 3.23 27.61 -6.05
N GLN A 133 2.78 27.11 -4.91
CA GLN A 133 2.40 27.92 -3.76
C GLN A 133 3.60 28.33 -2.90
N HIS A 134 4.62 27.49 -2.85
CA HIS A 134 5.81 27.60 -2.00
C HIS A 134 7.07 27.29 -2.82
N PRO A 135 7.55 28.23 -3.66
CA PRO A 135 8.70 28.00 -4.55
C PRO A 135 9.99 27.60 -3.81
N GLU A 136 10.13 27.96 -2.56
CA GLU A 136 11.27 27.60 -1.69
C GLU A 136 11.45 26.08 -1.53
N ILE A 137 10.38 25.29 -1.69
CA ILE A 137 10.49 23.82 -1.58
C ILE A 137 11.31 23.19 -2.71
N LEU A 138 11.42 23.84 -3.85
CA LEU A 138 12.23 23.35 -4.97
C LEU A 138 13.72 23.22 -4.61
N VAL A 139 14.19 24.02 -3.66
CA VAL A 139 15.58 24.02 -3.21
C VAL A 139 15.78 23.10 -2.00
N ASN A 140 14.86 23.13 -1.04
CA ASN A 140 15.04 22.49 0.26
C ASN A 140 14.31 21.15 0.45
N THR A 141 13.62 20.66 -0.58
CA THR A 141 12.83 19.42 -0.49
C THR A 141 13.14 18.51 -1.70
N ALA A 142 13.07 17.20 -1.48
CA ALA A 142 13.22 16.21 -2.54
C ALA A 142 12.30 15.02 -2.29
N VAL A 143 12.02 14.26 -3.35
CA VAL A 143 11.23 13.03 -3.29
C VAL A 143 12.16 11.83 -3.40
N VAL A 144 11.98 10.85 -2.54
CA VAL A 144 12.64 9.54 -2.59
C VAL A 144 11.60 8.51 -3.00
N VAL A 145 11.91 7.72 -4.02
CA VAL A 145 10.99 6.70 -4.54
C VAL A 145 11.62 5.32 -4.40
N LEU A 146 11.01 4.47 -3.57
CA LEU A 146 11.42 3.10 -3.35
C LEU A 146 10.46 2.14 -4.05
N GLY A 147 10.97 1.33 -4.97
CA GLY A 147 10.21 0.28 -5.66
C GLY A 147 10.60 0.10 -7.11
N GLY A 148 10.11 -0.97 -7.71
CA GLY A 148 10.37 -1.26 -9.13
C GLY A 148 9.78 -0.18 -10.04
N HIS A 149 10.51 0.13 -11.11
CA HIS A 149 10.20 1.18 -12.10
C HIS A 149 10.28 2.62 -11.56
N ALA A 150 11.01 2.85 -10.47
CA ALA A 150 11.17 4.20 -9.90
C ALA A 150 11.86 5.15 -10.89
N GLU A 151 12.79 4.65 -11.69
CA GLU A 151 13.55 5.41 -12.69
C GLU A 151 12.66 6.04 -13.77
N GLU A 152 11.53 5.41 -14.10
CA GLU A 152 10.57 5.91 -15.09
C GLU A 152 9.92 7.23 -14.66
N LEU A 153 9.99 7.55 -13.36
CA LEU A 153 9.34 8.71 -12.75
C LEU A 153 10.28 9.93 -12.62
N CYS A 154 11.55 9.82 -13.01
CA CYS A 154 12.53 10.90 -12.82
C CYS A 154 12.09 12.25 -13.39
N ASN A 155 11.36 12.25 -14.50
CA ASN A 155 10.86 13.47 -15.15
C ASN A 155 9.42 13.85 -14.74
N SER A 156 8.81 13.11 -13.81
CA SER A 156 7.43 13.36 -13.39
C SER A 156 7.31 14.42 -12.31
N PHE A 157 8.39 14.69 -11.57
CA PHE A 157 8.40 15.65 -10.46
C PHE A 157 9.11 16.95 -10.83
N ARG A 158 8.59 18.08 -10.35
CA ARG A 158 9.34 19.35 -10.35
C ARG A 158 10.41 19.39 -9.25
N LEU A 159 10.20 18.66 -8.16
CA LEU A 159 11.17 18.49 -7.09
C LEU A 159 12.30 17.54 -7.53
N PRO A 160 13.52 17.71 -7.03
CA PRO A 160 14.56 16.69 -7.19
C PRO A 160 14.04 15.33 -6.71
N MET A 161 14.27 14.26 -7.49
CA MET A 161 13.80 12.92 -7.17
C MET A 161 14.98 11.95 -7.14
N TYR A 162 14.97 11.05 -6.16
CA TYR A 162 15.98 10.04 -5.93
C TYR A 162 15.34 8.64 -6.04
N PRO A 163 15.51 7.94 -7.17
CA PRO A 163 15.01 6.59 -7.34
C PRO A 163 15.94 5.61 -6.62
N LEU A 164 15.40 4.77 -5.76
CA LEU A 164 16.16 3.73 -5.06
C LEU A 164 15.94 2.34 -5.66
N GLY A 165 15.04 2.23 -6.65
CA GLY A 165 14.72 0.97 -7.30
C GLY A 165 14.05 -0.03 -6.36
N TYR A 166 14.00 -1.29 -6.78
CA TYR A 166 13.46 -2.38 -5.97
C TYR A 166 14.52 -2.91 -5.02
N VAL A 167 14.22 -2.88 -3.72
CA VAL A 167 15.13 -3.30 -2.65
C VAL A 167 14.54 -4.51 -1.92
N VAL A 168 15.32 -5.57 -1.76
CA VAL A 168 14.97 -6.78 -1.02
C VAL A 168 15.63 -6.82 0.35
N ASP A 169 16.78 -6.17 0.49
CA ASP A 169 17.54 -6.13 1.76
C ASP A 169 16.77 -5.34 2.81
N THR A 170 16.37 -6.03 3.87
CA THR A 170 15.60 -5.45 4.97
C THR A 170 16.36 -4.32 5.67
N GLN A 171 17.68 -4.45 5.88
CA GLN A 171 18.46 -3.40 6.52
C GLN A 171 18.49 -2.12 5.67
N LYS A 172 18.60 -2.27 4.35
CA LYS A 172 18.53 -1.13 3.44
C LYS A 172 17.15 -0.47 3.46
N ILE A 173 16.07 -1.26 3.59
CA ILE A 173 14.70 -0.72 3.75
C ILE A 173 14.59 0.09 5.05
N VAL A 174 15.14 -0.41 6.15
CA VAL A 174 15.22 0.31 7.44
C VAL A 174 16.00 1.62 7.29
N ASP A 175 17.15 1.59 6.61
CA ASP A 175 17.92 2.80 6.32
C ASP A 175 17.11 3.81 5.49
N VAL A 176 16.30 3.35 4.52
CA VAL A 176 15.42 4.24 3.72
C VAL A 176 14.39 4.93 4.61
N TYR A 177 13.69 4.21 5.48
CA TYR A 177 12.75 4.85 6.41
C TYR A 177 13.45 5.85 7.32
N ASN A 178 14.60 5.48 7.89
CA ASN A 178 15.33 6.38 8.77
C ASN A 178 15.93 7.62 8.08
N ALA A 179 16.14 7.58 6.75
CA ALA A 179 16.69 8.68 5.98
C ALA A 179 15.68 9.81 5.70
N VAL A 180 14.38 9.55 5.79
CA VAL A 180 13.35 10.48 5.31
C VAL A 180 12.65 11.23 6.44
N ASP A 181 11.90 12.27 6.09
CA ASP A 181 11.19 13.12 7.05
C ASP A 181 9.70 12.82 7.10
N VAL A 182 9.13 12.30 6.00
CA VAL A 182 7.72 11.90 5.90
C VAL A 182 7.56 10.77 4.90
N PHE A 183 6.73 9.81 5.24
CA PHE A 183 6.26 8.76 4.33
C PHE A 183 4.88 9.11 3.80
N VAL A 184 4.71 9.10 2.48
CA VAL A 184 3.43 9.41 1.83
C VAL A 184 2.93 8.18 1.10
N THR A 185 1.70 7.77 1.41
CA THR A 185 1.02 6.64 0.79
C THR A 185 -0.38 7.05 0.30
N PRO A 186 -0.51 7.63 -0.90
CA PRO A 186 -1.77 8.09 -1.44
C PRO A 186 -2.54 6.96 -2.13
N SER A 187 -2.50 5.76 -1.54
CA SER A 187 -3.19 4.58 -2.06
C SER A 187 -4.69 4.81 -2.15
N LEU A 188 -5.30 4.38 -3.26
CA LEU A 188 -6.76 4.47 -3.49
C LEU A 188 -7.50 3.27 -2.89
N SER A 189 -6.79 2.20 -2.63
CA SER A 189 -7.32 1.01 -1.96
C SER A 189 -6.16 0.24 -1.35
N ASP A 190 -6.23 0.06 -0.05
CA ASP A 190 -5.27 -0.79 0.67
C ASP A 190 -5.96 -1.38 1.89
N ASN A 191 -5.42 -2.47 2.40
CA ASN A 191 -5.99 -3.11 3.58
C ASN A 191 -5.30 -2.63 4.87
N LEU A 192 -4.05 -3.05 5.05
CA LEU A 192 -3.14 -2.60 6.11
C LEU A 192 -1.74 -2.68 5.54
N PRO A 193 -1.24 -1.60 4.91
CA PRO A 193 0.08 -1.64 4.28
C PRO A 193 1.18 -1.76 5.33
N ASN A 194 1.99 -2.82 5.24
CA ASN A 194 3.14 -3.02 6.11
C ASN A 194 4.10 -1.82 6.06
N THR A 195 4.22 -1.18 4.91
CA THR A 195 5.05 0.02 4.72
C THR A 195 4.72 1.17 5.68
N ILE A 196 3.44 1.35 6.06
CA ILE A 196 3.05 2.33 7.07
C ILE A 196 3.55 1.90 8.44
N MET A 197 3.33 0.63 8.81
CA MET A 197 3.78 0.11 10.10
C MET A 197 5.29 0.14 10.25
N GLU A 198 6.02 -0.20 9.17
CA GLU A 198 7.48 -0.12 9.09
C GLU A 198 7.98 1.32 9.25
N ALA A 199 7.38 2.27 8.55
CA ALA A 199 7.71 3.69 8.66
C ALA A 199 7.46 4.22 10.08
N MET A 200 6.30 3.92 10.66
CA MET A 200 5.94 4.33 12.01
C MET A 200 6.86 3.71 13.06
N ALA A 201 7.25 2.45 12.91
CA ALA A 201 8.21 1.77 13.79
C ALA A 201 9.60 2.43 13.74
N CYS A 202 10.00 2.94 12.57
CA CYS A 202 11.21 3.76 12.40
C CYS A 202 11.03 5.23 12.88
N GLY A 203 9.85 5.60 13.40
CA GLY A 203 9.56 6.94 13.90
C GLY A 203 9.32 7.98 12.82
N VAL A 204 8.91 7.55 11.61
CA VAL A 204 8.60 8.43 10.47
C VAL A 204 7.10 8.74 10.46
N PRO A 205 6.71 10.03 10.44
CA PRO A 205 5.30 10.40 10.27
C PRO A 205 4.78 9.96 8.91
N CYS A 206 3.53 9.50 8.87
CA CYS A 206 2.88 9.02 7.67
C CYS A 206 1.72 9.92 7.25
N VAL A 207 1.56 10.12 5.95
CA VAL A 207 0.44 10.85 5.34
C VAL A 207 -0.19 9.94 4.28
N GLY A 208 -1.50 9.80 4.31
CA GLY A 208 -2.24 8.99 3.35
C GLY A 208 -3.70 9.38 3.26
N PHE A 209 -4.42 8.75 2.35
CA PHE A 209 -5.87 8.86 2.30
C PHE A 209 -6.50 7.91 3.32
N GLU A 210 -7.61 8.32 3.92
CA GLU A 210 -8.43 7.48 4.78
C GLU A 210 -9.23 6.48 3.92
N VAL A 211 -8.57 5.43 3.46
CA VAL A 211 -9.16 4.39 2.60
C VAL A 211 -8.83 2.99 3.10
N GLY A 212 -9.80 2.11 3.09
CA GLY A 212 -9.60 0.72 3.49
C GLY A 212 -9.23 0.59 4.96
N GLY A 213 -8.04 0.07 5.23
CA GLY A 213 -7.51 -0.11 6.58
C GLY A 213 -6.31 0.81 6.91
N ILE A 214 -6.15 1.90 6.12
CA ILE A 214 -5.15 2.96 6.36
C ILE A 214 -5.61 3.88 7.47
#